data_d50228c6571c86c7862c58e26d7e2e9c
#
_entry.id   d50228c6571c86c7862c58e26d7e2e9c
#
_cell.length_a   1.000
_cell.length_b   1.000
_cell.length_c   1.000
_cell.angle_alpha   90.00
_cell.angle_beta   90.00
_cell.angle_gamma   90.00
#
_symmetry.space_group_name_H-M   'P 1'
#
loop_
_entity.id
_entity.type
_entity.pdbx_description
1 polymer ?
#
loop_
_entity_poly.entity_id
_entity_poly.type
_entity_poly.pdbx_seq_one_letter_code
_entity_poly.pdbx_strand_id
1 'polypeptide(L)'
;FADLIVTSPPYVTSYEYADLHQLSTLWLGFVDDYKILRKGTIGSIYHESDYEDNLNQLSPIGLDIVSSLYKVDKSKAKAASKYFVDMQKVTSKAFQLLNNNGYSLFVIGNTEYKKVKIDNAKHLIESMYSAGFRDLEIIQRKISKKILTPYRDSRGKFTSNKNSRQVYSEEFIIIGKKYED
;
A
#
# COMPACT_ATOMS: atom_id res chain seq x y z
N PHE A 1 -12.72 -9.91 18.33
CA PHE A 1 -12.17 -8.74 19.01
C PHE A 1 -12.75 -7.42 18.46
N ALA A 2 -13.07 -7.35 17.17
CA ALA A 2 -13.61 -6.16 16.54
C ALA A 2 -14.72 -6.53 15.56
N ASP A 3 -15.77 -5.69 15.47
CA ASP A 3 -16.84 -5.86 14.49
C ASP A 3 -16.55 -5.09 13.19
N LEU A 4 -15.67 -4.09 13.28
CA LEU A 4 -15.30 -3.24 12.17
C LEU A 4 -13.85 -2.84 12.25
N ILE A 5 -13.12 -2.99 11.13
CA ILE A 5 -11.78 -2.44 10.91
C ILE A 5 -11.86 -1.45 9.76
N VAL A 6 -11.42 -0.21 9.98
CA VAL A 6 -11.31 0.82 8.95
C VAL A 6 -9.88 1.34 8.91
N THR A 7 -9.24 1.26 7.75
CA THR A 7 -7.85 1.71 7.61
C THR A 7 -7.54 2.20 6.21
N SER A 8 -6.55 3.11 6.12
CA SER A 8 -5.89 3.50 4.89
C SER A 8 -4.41 3.12 5.01
N PRO A 9 -4.01 1.96 4.50
CA PRO A 9 -2.62 1.51 4.62
C PRO A 9 -1.68 2.39 3.79
N PRO A 10 -0.37 2.34 4.06
CA PRO A 10 0.61 3.01 3.21
C PRO A 10 0.50 2.53 1.77
N TYR A 11 0.73 3.44 0.81
CA TYR A 11 0.78 3.09 -0.60
C TYR A 11 2.22 2.73 -0.99
N VAL A 12 2.39 1.68 -1.78
CA VAL A 12 3.71 1.28 -2.26
C VAL A 12 4.39 2.44 -3.01
N THR A 13 5.67 2.63 -2.78
CA THR A 13 6.52 3.66 -3.39
C THR A 13 6.14 5.13 -3.10
N SER A 14 5.22 5.41 -2.18
CA SER A 14 4.72 6.77 -1.95
C SER A 14 5.60 7.59 -1.02
N TYR A 15 5.74 7.19 0.24
CA TYR A 15 6.42 7.97 1.26
C TYR A 15 7.22 7.09 2.20
N GLU A 16 8.35 7.63 2.72
CA GLU A 16 9.00 7.08 3.91
C GLU A 16 8.36 7.75 5.13
N TYR A 17 7.46 7.03 5.79
CA TYR A 17 6.66 7.58 6.89
C TYR A 17 7.51 7.96 8.11
N ALA A 18 8.58 7.23 8.38
CA ALA A 18 9.51 7.58 9.46
C ALA A 18 10.15 8.96 9.22
N ASP A 19 10.48 9.28 7.97
CA ASP A 19 11.06 10.59 7.61
C ASP A 19 10.03 11.71 7.70
N LEU A 20 8.76 11.45 7.36
CA LEU A 20 7.69 12.44 7.47
C LEU A 20 7.42 12.83 8.92
N HIS A 21 7.51 11.87 9.84
CA HIS A 21 7.20 12.06 11.26
C HIS A 21 8.43 12.31 12.14
N GLN A 22 9.63 12.51 11.56
CA GLN A 22 10.88 12.67 12.30
C GLN A 22 10.81 13.76 13.38
N LEU A 23 10.24 14.92 13.07
CA LEU A 23 10.12 16.02 14.03
C LEU A 23 9.21 15.64 15.20
N SER A 24 8.06 15.05 14.92
CA SER A 24 7.12 14.65 15.96
C SER A 24 7.67 13.56 16.85
N THR A 25 8.35 12.57 16.27
CA THR A 25 8.90 11.44 17.04
C THR A 25 10.05 11.83 17.93
N LEU A 26 10.93 12.71 17.46
CA LEU A 26 12.04 13.26 18.26
C LEU A 26 11.52 14.22 19.33
N TRP A 27 10.61 15.13 18.97
CA TRP A 27 10.04 16.11 19.90
C TRP A 27 9.29 15.46 21.07
N LEU A 28 8.54 14.40 20.79
CA LEU A 28 7.77 13.67 21.81
C LEU A 28 8.61 12.63 22.57
N GLY A 29 9.89 12.49 22.24
CA GLY A 29 10.79 11.57 22.91
C GLY A 29 10.49 10.08 22.69
N PHE A 30 9.82 9.73 21.57
CA PHE A 30 9.53 8.34 21.25
C PHE A 30 10.79 7.55 20.87
N VAL A 31 11.76 8.22 20.28
CA VAL A 31 13.04 7.65 19.89
C VAL A 31 14.12 8.74 19.89
N ASP A 32 15.37 8.34 20.10
CA ASP A 32 16.54 9.24 19.99
C ASP A 32 17.03 9.36 18.54
N ASP A 33 16.83 8.33 17.73
CA ASP A 33 17.08 8.33 16.28
C ASP A 33 15.84 7.79 15.52
N TYR A 34 15.15 8.69 14.80
CA TYR A 34 13.97 8.31 14.04
C TYR A 34 14.24 7.27 12.94
N LYS A 35 15.49 7.11 12.50
CA LYS A 35 15.86 6.14 11.45
C LYS A 35 15.61 4.69 11.88
N ILE A 36 15.62 4.42 13.17
CA ILE A 36 15.29 3.07 13.66
C ILE A 36 13.87 2.66 13.34
N LEU A 37 12.95 3.63 13.23
CA LEU A 37 11.55 3.39 12.89
C LEU A 37 11.36 2.92 11.44
N ARG A 38 12.32 3.19 10.55
CA ARG A 38 12.26 2.74 9.16
C ARG A 38 12.18 1.23 9.03
N LYS A 39 12.86 0.49 9.92
CA LYS A 39 12.91 -0.98 9.89
C LYS A 39 11.55 -1.65 10.15
N GLY A 40 10.65 -1.00 10.90
CA GLY A 40 9.33 -1.52 11.25
C GLY A 40 8.19 -1.01 10.38
N THR A 41 8.45 -0.07 9.47
CA THR A 41 7.39 0.61 8.71
C THR A 41 7.11 -0.11 7.39
N ILE A 42 5.85 -0.53 7.17
CA ILE A 42 5.41 -1.14 5.91
C ILE A 42 5.63 -0.15 4.77
N GLY A 43 6.24 -0.61 3.67
CA GLY A 43 6.54 0.22 2.51
C GLY A 43 7.86 0.98 2.58
N SER A 44 8.60 0.89 3.68
CA SER A 44 9.96 1.43 3.79
C SER A 44 10.92 0.74 2.82
N ILE A 45 11.76 1.54 2.17
CA ILE A 45 12.84 1.03 1.29
C ILE A 45 14.05 0.51 2.08
N TYR A 46 14.09 0.76 3.40
CA TYR A 46 15.19 0.39 4.28
C TYR A 46 14.99 -0.97 4.97
N HIS A 47 14.00 -1.74 4.54
CA HIS A 47 13.81 -3.09 5.03
C HIS A 47 14.90 -4.03 4.53
N GLU A 48 15.54 -4.71 5.45
CA GLU A 48 16.32 -5.91 5.16
C GLU A 48 15.33 -7.07 4.94
N SER A 49 15.22 -7.58 3.74
CA SER A 49 14.44 -8.77 3.43
C SER A 49 15.07 -9.52 2.28
N ASP A 50 14.99 -10.84 2.32
CA ASP A 50 15.39 -11.66 1.19
C ASP A 50 14.39 -11.50 0.06
N TYR A 51 14.89 -11.15 -1.11
CA TYR A 51 14.04 -10.91 -2.29
C TYR A 51 13.43 -12.20 -2.84
N GLU A 52 14.18 -13.27 -2.87
CA GLU A 52 13.72 -14.57 -3.36
C GLU A 52 12.65 -15.15 -2.43
N ASP A 53 12.85 -15.04 -1.12
CA ASP A 53 11.84 -15.44 -0.14
C ASP A 53 10.56 -14.62 -0.28
N ASN A 54 10.66 -13.32 -0.57
CA ASN A 54 9.47 -12.52 -0.85
C ASN A 54 8.75 -13.00 -2.11
N LEU A 55 9.47 -13.27 -3.21
CA LEU A 55 8.86 -13.77 -4.45
C LEU A 55 8.06 -15.04 -4.25
N ASN A 56 8.57 -15.97 -3.43
CA ASN A 56 7.90 -17.22 -3.10
C ASN A 56 6.60 -17.06 -2.31
N GLN A 57 6.44 -15.92 -1.61
CA GLN A 57 5.26 -15.61 -0.79
C GLN A 57 4.24 -14.74 -1.52
N LEU A 58 4.61 -14.14 -2.66
CA LEU A 58 3.74 -13.22 -3.38
C LEU A 58 2.53 -13.93 -4.01
N SER A 59 1.41 -13.25 -3.95
CA SER A 59 0.25 -13.57 -4.78
C SER A 59 0.56 -13.40 -6.27
N PRO A 60 -0.18 -14.03 -7.19
CA PRO A 60 0.00 -13.88 -8.63
C PRO A 60 0.04 -12.43 -9.10
N ILE A 61 -0.86 -11.59 -8.60
CA ILE A 61 -0.89 -10.15 -8.95
C ILE A 61 0.35 -9.42 -8.41
N GLY A 62 0.74 -9.72 -7.17
CA GLY A 62 1.96 -9.16 -6.57
C GLY A 62 3.20 -9.53 -7.37
N LEU A 63 3.30 -10.78 -7.78
CA LEU A 63 4.43 -11.29 -8.57
C LEU A 63 4.52 -10.64 -9.95
N ASP A 64 3.39 -10.46 -10.65
CA ASP A 64 3.35 -9.80 -11.96
C ASP A 64 3.81 -8.33 -11.87
N ILE A 65 3.33 -7.59 -10.88
CA ILE A 65 3.72 -6.20 -10.65
C ILE A 65 5.22 -6.11 -10.33
N VAL A 66 5.71 -6.95 -9.41
CA VAL A 66 7.12 -6.95 -9.00
C VAL A 66 8.04 -7.33 -10.16
N SER A 67 7.66 -8.32 -10.96
CA SER A 67 8.40 -8.73 -12.16
C SER A 67 8.46 -7.61 -13.20
N SER A 68 7.38 -6.86 -13.37
CA SER A 68 7.34 -5.70 -14.26
C SER A 68 8.21 -4.55 -13.75
N LEU A 69 8.20 -4.29 -12.45
CA LEU A 69 9.08 -3.31 -11.81
C LEU A 69 10.55 -3.71 -11.90
N TYR A 70 10.88 -4.98 -11.79
CA TYR A 70 12.27 -5.47 -11.84
C TYR A 70 12.97 -5.14 -13.15
N LYS A 71 12.22 -5.12 -14.27
CA LYS A 71 12.72 -4.75 -15.60
C LYS A 71 13.14 -3.29 -15.70
N VAL A 72 12.57 -2.40 -14.89
CA VAL A 72 12.81 -0.95 -14.95
C VAL A 72 13.60 -0.42 -13.76
N ASP A 73 13.49 -1.09 -12.59
CA ASP A 73 14.19 -0.67 -11.37
C ASP A 73 14.20 -1.80 -10.33
N LYS A 74 15.34 -2.47 -10.21
CA LYS A 74 15.52 -3.60 -9.29
C LYS A 74 15.33 -3.21 -7.81
N SER A 75 15.77 -2.02 -7.41
CA SER A 75 15.63 -1.55 -6.03
C SER A 75 14.16 -1.35 -5.66
N LYS A 76 13.39 -0.72 -6.57
CA LYS A 76 11.94 -0.54 -6.39
C LYS A 76 11.18 -1.86 -6.40
N ALA A 77 11.58 -2.82 -7.23
CA ALA A 77 10.98 -4.16 -7.24
C ALA A 77 11.18 -4.87 -5.90
N LYS A 78 12.39 -4.81 -5.31
CA LYS A 78 12.67 -5.38 -3.99
C LYS A 78 11.81 -4.74 -2.89
N ALA A 79 11.72 -3.42 -2.87
CA ALA A 79 10.87 -2.70 -1.92
C ALA A 79 9.38 -3.04 -2.09
N ALA A 80 8.91 -3.14 -3.33
CA ALA A 80 7.53 -3.51 -3.63
C ALA A 80 7.22 -4.98 -3.26
N SER A 81 8.16 -5.91 -3.45
CA SER A 81 7.95 -7.31 -3.05
C SER A 81 7.72 -7.42 -1.54
N LYS A 82 8.55 -6.74 -0.75
CA LYS A 82 8.37 -6.71 0.71
C LYS A 82 7.05 -6.07 1.12
N TYR A 83 6.71 -4.92 0.51
CA TYR A 83 5.44 -4.26 0.77
C TYR A 83 4.24 -5.18 0.52
N PHE A 84 4.20 -5.90 -0.60
CA PHE A 84 3.08 -6.78 -0.93
C PHE A 84 2.98 -7.98 0.02
N VAL A 85 4.10 -8.58 0.40
CA VAL A 85 4.12 -9.64 1.43
C VAL A 85 3.60 -9.11 2.76
N ASP A 86 4.00 -7.91 3.17
CA ASP A 86 3.50 -7.30 4.41
C ASP A 86 2.00 -7.00 4.34
N MET A 87 1.50 -6.51 3.20
CA MET A 87 0.06 -6.28 3.01
C MET A 87 -0.75 -7.56 3.04
N GLN A 88 -0.25 -8.67 2.51
CA GLN A 88 -0.88 -9.98 2.67
C GLN A 88 -0.99 -10.40 4.15
N LYS A 89 0.06 -10.14 4.93
CA LYS A 89 0.05 -10.38 6.38
C LYS A 89 -0.94 -9.46 7.11
N VAL A 90 -1.03 -8.20 6.70
CA VAL A 90 -2.00 -7.23 7.26
C VAL A 90 -3.43 -7.69 7.03
N THR A 91 -3.78 -8.13 5.82
CA THR A 91 -5.14 -8.62 5.52
C THR A 91 -5.47 -9.89 6.31
N SER A 92 -4.52 -10.82 6.42
CA SER A 92 -4.68 -12.02 7.23
C SER A 92 -4.86 -11.67 8.72
N LYS A 93 -4.08 -10.71 9.22
CA LYS A 93 -4.22 -10.27 10.62
C LYS A 93 -5.54 -9.55 10.87
N ALA A 94 -6.00 -8.73 9.93
CA ALA A 94 -7.31 -8.07 10.01
C ALA A 94 -8.43 -9.11 10.07
N PHE A 95 -8.37 -10.16 9.24
CA PHE A 95 -9.34 -11.25 9.28
C PHE A 95 -9.36 -11.96 10.63
N GLN A 96 -8.19 -12.25 11.20
CA GLN A 96 -8.09 -12.89 12.53
C GLN A 96 -8.69 -12.05 13.66
N LEU A 97 -8.52 -10.71 13.59
CA LEU A 97 -8.98 -9.79 14.64
C LEU A 97 -10.49 -9.51 14.57
N LEU A 98 -11.13 -9.75 13.44
CA LEU A 98 -12.57 -9.54 13.30
C LEU A 98 -13.36 -10.67 13.99
N ASN A 99 -14.47 -10.29 14.61
CA ASN A 99 -15.54 -11.19 15.00
C ASN A 99 -16.22 -11.77 13.75
N ASN A 100 -16.92 -12.88 13.90
CA ASN A 100 -17.79 -13.41 12.86
C ASN A 100 -18.84 -12.37 12.46
N ASN A 101 -19.14 -12.27 11.18
CA ASN A 101 -19.98 -11.24 10.57
C ASN A 101 -19.42 -9.81 10.62
N GLY A 102 -18.16 -9.61 11.09
CA GLY A 102 -17.47 -8.34 11.08
C GLY A 102 -17.00 -7.93 9.69
N TYR A 103 -16.72 -6.63 9.53
CA TYR A 103 -16.32 -6.01 8.27
C TYR A 103 -14.94 -5.39 8.36
N SER A 104 -14.22 -5.44 7.26
CA SER A 104 -12.99 -4.66 7.09
C SER A 104 -13.11 -3.75 5.87
N LEU A 105 -12.78 -2.46 6.06
CA LEU A 105 -12.72 -1.43 5.01
C LEU A 105 -11.28 -0.97 4.84
N PHE A 106 -10.76 -1.12 3.64
CA PHE A 106 -9.46 -0.60 3.26
C PHE A 106 -9.62 0.51 2.23
N VAL A 107 -9.00 1.66 2.47
CA VAL A 107 -8.94 2.76 1.50
C VAL A 107 -7.55 2.79 0.88
N ILE A 108 -7.45 2.55 -0.43
CA ILE A 108 -6.16 2.44 -1.12
C ILE A 108 -6.21 3.06 -2.52
N GLY A 109 -5.11 3.67 -2.95
CA GLY A 109 -4.94 4.19 -4.30
C GLY A 109 -3.94 3.37 -5.12
N ASN A 110 -4.19 3.30 -6.43
CA ASN A 110 -3.21 2.76 -7.37
C ASN A 110 -2.10 3.76 -7.63
N THR A 111 -0.92 3.27 -7.92
CA THR A 111 0.26 4.09 -8.21
C THR A 111 0.88 3.71 -9.55
N GLU A 112 1.84 4.48 -10.00
CA GLU A 112 2.61 4.19 -11.21
C GLU A 112 4.04 4.63 -11.00
N TYR A 113 4.97 3.78 -11.40
CA TYR A 113 6.40 4.08 -11.38
C TYR A 113 7.03 3.77 -12.75
N LYS A 114 7.67 4.77 -13.37
CA LYS A 114 8.31 4.64 -14.70
C LYS A 114 7.40 3.93 -15.73
N LYS A 115 6.13 4.31 -15.81
CA LYS A 115 5.09 3.73 -16.67
C LYS A 115 4.64 2.31 -16.30
N VAL A 116 5.16 1.72 -15.24
CA VAL A 116 4.65 0.47 -14.69
C VAL A 116 3.48 0.81 -13.77
N LYS A 117 2.28 0.35 -14.12
CA LYS A 117 1.11 0.47 -13.25
C LYS A 117 1.25 -0.47 -12.06
N ILE A 118 1.00 0.04 -10.88
CA ILE A 118 1.01 -0.72 -9.64
C ILE A 118 -0.41 -0.74 -9.11
N ASP A 119 -1.09 -1.84 -9.37
CA ASP A 119 -2.50 -2.03 -9.01
C ASP A 119 -2.62 -2.53 -7.58
N ASN A 120 -2.41 -1.61 -6.64
CA ASN A 120 -2.51 -1.91 -5.21
C ASN A 120 -3.90 -2.43 -4.83
N ALA A 121 -4.95 -1.91 -5.47
CA ALA A 121 -6.32 -2.32 -5.19
C ALA A 121 -6.55 -3.79 -5.55
N LYS A 122 -6.11 -4.22 -6.73
CA LYS A 122 -6.24 -5.64 -7.12
C LYS A 122 -5.44 -6.57 -6.22
N HIS A 123 -4.20 -6.20 -5.89
CA HIS A 123 -3.39 -6.99 -4.95
C HIS A 123 -4.08 -7.11 -3.59
N LEU A 124 -4.67 -6.02 -3.09
CA LEU A 124 -5.36 -6.03 -1.80
C LEU A 124 -6.64 -6.90 -1.85
N ILE A 125 -7.42 -6.83 -2.93
CA ILE A 125 -8.59 -7.68 -3.15
C ILE A 125 -8.20 -9.16 -3.14
N GLU A 126 -7.15 -9.52 -3.88
CA GLU A 126 -6.63 -10.89 -3.90
C GLU A 126 -6.16 -11.35 -2.52
N SER A 127 -5.46 -10.48 -1.80
CA SER A 127 -4.99 -10.74 -0.43
C SER A 127 -6.13 -10.91 0.56
N MET A 128 -7.17 -10.08 0.48
CA MET A 128 -8.37 -10.21 1.32
C MET A 128 -9.11 -11.51 1.03
N TYR A 129 -9.30 -11.84 -0.25
CA TYR A 129 -9.93 -13.10 -0.64
C TYR A 129 -9.15 -14.32 -0.12
N SER A 130 -7.83 -14.31 -0.26
CA SER A 130 -6.95 -15.37 0.24
C SER A 130 -6.93 -15.47 1.77
N ALA A 131 -7.13 -14.35 2.47
CA ALA A 131 -7.24 -14.33 3.93
C ALA A 131 -8.56 -14.88 4.47
N GLY A 132 -9.57 -15.10 3.60
CA GLY A 132 -10.87 -15.63 3.99
C GLY A 132 -12.05 -14.66 3.89
N PHE A 133 -11.80 -13.39 3.57
CA PHE A 133 -12.90 -12.44 3.34
C PHE A 133 -13.77 -12.86 2.15
N ARG A 134 -15.06 -12.61 2.27
CA ARG A 134 -16.06 -12.85 1.21
C ARG A 134 -16.91 -11.59 1.01
N ASP A 135 -17.82 -11.63 0.02
CA ASP A 135 -18.68 -10.50 -0.36
C ASP A 135 -17.90 -9.22 -0.52
N LEU A 136 -16.79 -9.31 -1.29
CA LEU A 136 -15.93 -8.16 -1.52
C LEU A 136 -16.66 -7.11 -2.36
N GLU A 137 -16.91 -5.95 -1.76
CA GLU A 137 -17.45 -4.78 -2.42
C GLU A 137 -16.32 -3.79 -2.72
N ILE A 138 -16.32 -3.22 -3.93
CA ILE A 138 -15.29 -2.29 -4.39
C ILE A 138 -15.95 -1.01 -4.84
N ILE A 139 -15.70 0.08 -4.12
CA ILE A 139 -16.20 1.41 -4.43
C ILE A 139 -15.05 2.24 -4.96
N GLN A 140 -15.15 2.70 -6.21
CA GLN A 140 -14.19 3.62 -6.79
C GLN A 140 -14.61 5.06 -6.50
N ARG A 141 -13.74 5.82 -5.88
CA ARG A 141 -13.95 7.23 -5.54
C ARG A 141 -13.02 8.13 -6.33
N LYS A 142 -13.56 9.09 -7.06
CA LYS A 142 -12.76 10.16 -7.66
C LYS A 142 -12.36 11.17 -6.61
N ILE A 143 -11.08 11.52 -6.58
CA ILE A 143 -10.56 12.55 -5.68
C ILE A 143 -10.68 13.89 -6.38
N SER A 144 -11.59 14.74 -5.89
CA SER A 144 -11.74 16.12 -6.33
C SER A 144 -11.04 17.08 -5.35
N LYS A 145 -10.60 18.23 -5.83
CA LYS A 145 -10.07 19.35 -4.99
C LYS A 145 -8.85 18.97 -4.14
N LYS A 146 -7.81 18.39 -4.77
CA LYS A 146 -6.53 18.25 -4.07
C LYS A 146 -5.90 19.60 -3.79
N ILE A 147 -5.45 19.78 -2.54
CA ILE A 147 -4.71 20.99 -2.09
C ILE A 147 -3.34 21.03 -2.77
N LEU A 148 -2.69 19.87 -2.94
CA LEU A 148 -1.39 19.77 -3.63
C LEU A 148 -1.60 19.52 -5.12
N THR A 149 -0.70 20.08 -5.94
CA THR A 149 -0.70 19.93 -7.40
C THR A 149 -0.64 18.45 -7.80
N PRO A 150 -1.71 17.89 -8.37
CA PRO A 150 -1.77 16.46 -8.68
C PRO A 150 -1.09 16.09 -10.01
N TYR A 151 -0.49 17.07 -10.70
CA TYR A 151 0.07 16.88 -12.03
C TYR A 151 1.57 16.59 -11.98
N ARG A 152 2.01 15.72 -12.90
CA ARG A 152 3.42 15.36 -13.08
C ARG A 152 3.87 15.66 -14.51
N ASP A 153 5.06 16.21 -14.66
CA ASP A 153 5.70 16.40 -15.96
C ASP A 153 6.23 15.07 -16.52
N SER A 154 6.84 15.12 -17.70
CA SER A 154 7.44 13.95 -18.38
C SER A 154 8.58 13.30 -17.57
N ARG A 155 9.20 14.04 -16.64
CA ARG A 155 10.24 13.55 -15.73
C ARG A 155 9.70 13.05 -14.39
N GLY A 156 8.36 13.07 -14.21
CA GLY A 156 7.69 12.65 -12.97
C GLY A 156 7.72 13.70 -11.85
N LYS A 157 8.20 14.92 -12.09
CA LYS A 157 8.19 16.02 -11.12
C LYS A 157 6.82 16.69 -11.06
N PHE A 158 6.50 17.29 -9.90
CA PHE A 158 5.30 18.10 -9.76
C PHE A 158 5.31 19.29 -10.72
N THR A 159 4.17 19.55 -11.35
CA THR A 159 3.97 20.67 -12.25
C THR A 159 2.59 21.28 -12.06
N SER A 160 2.46 22.57 -12.27
CA SER A 160 1.17 23.28 -12.29
C SER A 160 0.44 23.16 -13.63
N ASN A 161 1.07 22.58 -14.65
CA ASN A 161 0.46 22.40 -15.95
C ASN A 161 -0.65 21.35 -15.91
N LYS A 162 -1.90 21.79 -16.00
CA LYS A 162 -3.12 20.97 -15.94
C LYS A 162 -3.27 19.99 -17.12
N ASN A 163 -2.53 20.20 -18.20
CA ASN A 163 -2.51 19.29 -19.35
C ASN A 163 -1.54 18.11 -19.13
N SER A 164 -0.76 18.15 -18.06
CA SER A 164 0.14 17.05 -17.70
C SER A 164 -0.62 15.92 -17.03
N ARG A 165 0.01 14.74 -16.96
CA ARG A 165 -0.59 13.57 -16.34
C ARG A 165 -0.99 13.84 -14.90
N GLN A 166 -2.25 13.58 -14.57
CA GLN A 166 -2.75 13.63 -13.21
C GLN A 166 -2.43 12.31 -12.49
N VAL A 167 -1.90 12.40 -11.27
CA VAL A 167 -1.68 11.27 -10.37
C VAL A 167 -2.64 11.32 -9.19
N TYR A 168 -2.94 10.15 -8.63
CA TYR A 168 -3.86 10.02 -7.50
C TYR A 168 -5.24 10.66 -7.75
N SER A 169 -5.77 10.42 -8.96
CA SER A 169 -7.10 10.94 -9.35
C SER A 169 -8.26 10.16 -8.74
N GLU A 170 -7.97 8.96 -8.28
CA GLU A 170 -8.95 8.02 -7.74
C GLU A 170 -8.35 7.19 -6.62
N GLU A 171 -9.21 6.68 -5.77
CA GLU A 171 -8.90 5.68 -4.78
C GLU A 171 -10.04 4.67 -4.68
N PHE A 172 -9.78 3.56 -4.04
CA PHE A 172 -10.70 2.45 -3.90
C PHE A 172 -11.00 2.23 -2.42
N ILE A 173 -12.26 2.05 -2.10
CA ILE A 173 -12.71 1.55 -0.81
C ILE A 173 -13.07 0.09 -1.05
N ILE A 174 -12.33 -0.81 -0.42
CA ILE A 174 -12.51 -2.26 -0.54
C ILE A 174 -13.07 -2.75 0.78
N ILE A 175 -14.26 -3.31 0.72
CA ILE A 175 -15.00 -3.81 1.87
C ILE A 175 -15.04 -5.33 1.77
N GLY A 176 -14.75 -6.01 2.85
CA GLY A 176 -14.87 -7.47 2.92
C GLY A 176 -15.49 -7.90 4.24
N LYS A 177 -16.31 -8.93 4.18
CA LYS A 177 -16.97 -9.53 5.34
C LYS A 177 -16.29 -10.81 5.75
N LYS A 178 -16.15 -11.03 7.06
CA LYS A 178 -15.79 -12.31 7.63
C LYS A 178 -17.07 -13.08 7.95
N TYR A 179 -17.19 -14.29 7.41
CA TYR A 179 -18.27 -15.20 7.77
C TYR A 179 -17.86 -16.16 8.89
N GLU A 180 -18.83 -16.76 9.50
CA GLU A 180 -18.68 -17.92 10.37
C GLU A 180 -18.28 -19.12 9.50
N ASP A 181 -17.26 -19.89 9.90
CA ASP A 181 -16.89 -21.16 9.26
C ASP A 181 -17.85 -22.27 9.70
#